data_6d078408f7f909f4f4dc68e5d2f87a93
#
_entry.id   6d078408f7f909f4f4dc68e5d2f87a93
#
_cell.length_a   1.000
_cell.length_b   1.000
_cell.length_c   1.000
_cell.angle_alpha   90.00
_cell.angle_beta   90.00
_cell.angle_gamma   90.00
#
_symmetry.space_group_name_H-M   'P 1'
#
loop_
_entity.id
_entity.type
_entity.pdbx_description
1 polymer ?
#
loop_
_entity_poly.entity_id
_entity_poly.type
_entity_poly.pdbx_seq_one_letter_code
_entity_poly.pdbx_strand_id
1 'polypeptide(L)'
;MKRLLSILTSVAFTTCLMANNSIIVNTTQDLINAVSTVKPGDTILIADGTYMNLRLSVTPDGTSDKMITIKAQNPGKAYISGNSAIELRGDFIYLSGLYFKDGSRNPGEWKTHGPGIVSIYADHCEVSECLFYDFDKANSSYISTNLDESGHVPQYCHIHHCAFIGKTTQDQVINLNNTRKKTLEGEPGKPMYHRISYCYFSNPPKKGNAGGGIRVGYWRKDYGRCLIDHNLFERQDSEAEIVTSKSMENVYFANTFINCRGTLNFRHGDKQVALNNIFIGTDEMYGYGGMYIWGSNHIIGNNFFYLPKTMKDRGFAGIYFNCGPKASEHALAYDMVVVSNTFVAVQGYAFNLAPMYDRRLKAFGAETELPHDITFVNNYVSAHNKTKSVWHEENGNSAKQTWEDNVCSGLDVSGMKGWENGTAPKGISTEGLKKILPYTSIEGIDLDFLKILSTPLQDKPLNKKITGPTWCDEYPGNYAETGVFMQ
;
A
#
# COMPACT_ATOMS: atom_id res chain seq x y z
N MET A 1 60.73 -50.52 -15.90
CA MET A 1 59.45 -50.45 -15.12
C MET A 1 59.66 -49.47 -14.00
N LYS A 2 59.19 -48.23 -14.20
CA LYS A 2 59.22 -47.20 -13.15
C LYS A 2 57.73 -46.98 -12.73
N ARG A 3 57.42 -47.27 -11.47
CA ARG A 3 56.13 -47.01 -10.87
C ARG A 3 56.10 -45.54 -10.47
N LEU A 4 55.14 -44.75 -11.04
CA LEU A 4 54.78 -43.44 -10.56
C LEU A 4 53.83 -43.63 -9.38
N LEU A 5 54.18 -43.11 -8.22
CA LEU A 5 53.31 -42.97 -7.04
C LEU A 5 52.63 -41.59 -7.15
N SER A 6 51.34 -41.57 -7.40
CA SER A 6 50.54 -40.32 -7.32
C SER A 6 50.03 -40.12 -5.90
N ILE A 7 50.53 -39.09 -5.24
CA ILE A 7 50.00 -38.61 -3.94
C ILE A 7 48.80 -37.78 -4.20
N LEU A 8 47.60 -38.29 -3.85
CA LEU A 8 46.36 -37.48 -3.75
C LEU A 8 46.40 -36.76 -2.40
N THR A 9 46.65 -35.46 -2.43
CA THR A 9 46.40 -34.56 -1.30
C THR A 9 44.90 -34.22 -1.29
N SER A 10 44.13 -34.86 -0.40
CA SER A 10 42.76 -34.45 -0.10
C SER A 10 42.79 -33.16 0.73
N VAL A 11 42.43 -32.03 0.10
CA VAL A 11 42.15 -30.81 0.83
C VAL A 11 40.77 -30.97 1.47
N ALA A 12 40.73 -31.25 2.77
CA ALA A 12 39.52 -31.23 3.56
C ALA A 12 39.07 -29.77 3.70
N PHE A 13 38.07 -29.37 2.93
CA PHE A 13 37.33 -28.15 3.21
C PHE A 13 36.52 -28.37 4.50
N THR A 14 37.05 -27.90 5.62
CA THR A 14 36.31 -27.82 6.88
C THR A 14 35.32 -26.65 6.68
N THR A 15 34.09 -26.94 6.24
CA THR A 15 32.99 -26.02 6.36
C THR A 15 32.73 -25.85 7.85
N CYS A 16 33.24 -24.77 8.43
CA CYS A 16 32.86 -24.34 9.75
C CYS A 16 31.39 -23.96 9.68
N LEU A 17 30.48 -24.86 10.03
CA LEU A 17 29.08 -24.54 10.33
C LEU A 17 29.13 -23.64 11.56
N MET A 18 29.13 -22.33 11.32
CA MET A 18 28.91 -21.37 12.39
C MET A 18 27.49 -21.60 12.91
N ALA A 19 27.36 -22.10 14.12
CA ALA A 19 26.08 -22.23 14.79
C ALA A 19 25.51 -20.83 14.96
N ASN A 20 24.30 -20.62 14.49
CA ASN A 20 23.54 -19.35 14.74
C ASN A 20 23.32 -19.24 16.24
N ASN A 21 23.77 -18.15 16.85
CA ASN A 21 23.58 -17.91 18.28
C ASN A 21 22.17 -17.36 18.53
N SER A 22 21.50 -17.92 19.54
CA SER A 22 20.25 -17.34 20.07
C SER A 22 20.53 -16.69 21.41
N ILE A 23 20.26 -15.40 21.52
CA ILE A 23 20.46 -14.58 22.71
C ILE A 23 19.09 -14.21 23.26
N ILE A 24 18.77 -14.63 24.50
CA ILE A 24 17.54 -14.22 25.18
C ILE A 24 17.80 -12.93 25.95
N VAL A 25 16.95 -11.93 25.78
CA VAL A 25 17.03 -10.64 26.47
C VAL A 25 15.75 -10.40 27.28
N ASN A 26 15.92 -9.92 28.52
CA ASN A 26 14.80 -9.74 29.44
C ASN A 26 14.52 -8.27 29.80
N THR A 27 15.43 -7.37 29.45
CA THR A 27 15.32 -5.96 29.75
C THR A 27 15.64 -5.10 28.52
N THR A 28 15.19 -3.84 28.55
CA THR A 28 15.53 -2.84 27.53
C THR A 28 17.05 -2.71 27.38
N GLN A 29 17.79 -2.71 28.48
CA GLN A 29 19.26 -2.57 28.43
C GLN A 29 19.94 -3.80 27.85
N ASP A 30 19.47 -5.02 28.18
CA ASP A 30 20.00 -6.24 27.58
C ASP A 30 19.80 -6.25 26.07
N LEU A 31 18.62 -5.80 25.60
CA LEU A 31 18.33 -5.70 24.16
C LEU A 31 19.27 -4.70 23.48
N ILE A 32 19.48 -3.51 24.05
CA ILE A 32 20.40 -2.51 23.49
C ILE A 32 21.83 -3.07 23.44
N ASN A 33 22.27 -3.77 24.47
CA ASN A 33 23.60 -4.37 24.51
C ASN A 33 23.73 -5.51 23.48
N ALA A 34 22.71 -6.37 23.35
CA ALA A 34 22.73 -7.49 22.43
C ALA A 34 22.86 -7.05 20.96
N VAL A 35 22.07 -6.05 20.52
CA VAL A 35 22.10 -5.58 19.12
C VAL A 35 23.45 -4.98 18.72
N SER A 36 24.28 -4.53 19.66
CA SER A 36 25.59 -3.97 19.36
C SER A 36 26.65 -5.02 19.00
N THR A 37 26.39 -6.30 19.26
CA THR A 37 27.36 -7.40 19.13
C THR A 37 26.91 -8.54 18.23
N VAL A 38 25.68 -8.48 17.70
CA VAL A 38 25.14 -9.53 16.81
C VAL A 38 25.92 -9.62 15.51
N LYS A 39 25.91 -10.82 14.95
CA LYS A 39 26.54 -11.17 13.67
C LYS A 39 25.51 -11.72 12.70
N PRO A 40 25.82 -11.76 11.41
CA PRO A 40 24.95 -12.39 10.42
C PRO A 40 24.52 -13.79 10.86
N GLY A 41 23.20 -14.03 10.90
CA GLY A 41 22.57 -15.29 11.31
C GLY A 41 22.20 -15.37 12.79
N ASP A 42 22.62 -14.45 13.64
CA ASP A 42 22.25 -14.46 15.05
C ASP A 42 20.76 -14.10 15.24
N THR A 43 20.17 -14.64 16.31
CA THR A 43 18.79 -14.39 16.72
C THR A 43 18.74 -13.80 18.12
N ILE A 44 18.15 -12.63 18.28
CA ILE A 44 17.77 -12.06 19.57
C ILE A 44 16.34 -12.43 19.85
N LEU A 45 16.10 -13.16 20.95
CA LEU A 45 14.78 -13.52 21.47
C LEU A 45 14.42 -12.56 22.59
N ILE A 46 13.42 -11.71 22.35
CA ILE A 46 12.90 -10.77 23.34
C ILE A 46 11.90 -11.52 24.24
N ALA A 47 12.25 -11.71 25.50
CA ALA A 47 11.40 -12.41 26.46
C ALA A 47 10.06 -11.69 26.69
N ASP A 48 9.08 -12.40 27.21
CA ASP A 48 7.79 -11.84 27.59
C ASP A 48 7.97 -10.71 28.60
N GLY A 49 7.30 -9.59 28.39
CA GLY A 49 7.41 -8.44 29.28
C GLY A 49 7.17 -7.11 28.59
N THR A 50 7.37 -6.02 29.36
CA THR A 50 7.22 -4.65 28.85
C THR A 50 8.56 -3.97 28.75
N TYR A 51 8.87 -3.52 27.54
CA TYR A 51 10.08 -2.77 27.18
C TYR A 51 9.71 -1.29 27.05
N MET A 52 9.85 -0.58 28.17
CA MET A 52 9.45 0.83 28.29
C MET A 52 10.53 1.76 27.78
N ASN A 53 10.15 2.76 27.00
CA ASN A 53 11.05 3.82 26.47
C ASN A 53 12.27 3.25 25.69
N LEU A 54 12.06 2.15 24.97
CA LEU A 54 13.10 1.51 24.17
C LEU A 54 13.57 2.45 23.03
N ARG A 55 14.87 2.77 23.03
CA ARG A 55 15.55 3.47 21.95
C ARG A 55 16.57 2.53 21.36
N LEU A 56 16.17 1.83 20.28
CA LEU A 56 16.99 0.80 19.66
C LEU A 56 17.49 1.27 18.30
N SER A 57 18.79 1.16 18.07
CA SER A 57 19.40 1.33 16.74
C SER A 57 20.18 0.07 16.41
N VAL A 58 19.78 -0.62 15.34
CA VAL A 58 20.39 -1.86 14.89
C VAL A 58 21.29 -1.53 13.70
N THR A 59 22.58 -1.48 13.92
CA THR A 59 23.58 -1.06 12.91
C THR A 59 24.37 -2.21 12.26
N PRO A 60 24.52 -3.39 12.87
CA PRO A 60 25.19 -4.49 12.18
C PRO A 60 24.38 -5.01 10.99
N ASP A 61 25.09 -5.40 9.92
CA ASP A 61 24.48 -6.00 8.73
C ASP A 61 24.30 -7.51 8.89
N GLY A 62 23.17 -8.03 8.42
CA GLY A 62 23.01 -9.43 8.05
C GLY A 62 23.51 -9.69 6.62
N THR A 63 23.14 -10.83 6.08
CA THR A 63 23.34 -11.18 4.66
C THR A 63 22.10 -11.89 4.12
N SER A 64 21.99 -12.04 2.81
CA SER A 64 20.82 -12.67 2.17
C SER A 64 20.54 -14.10 2.63
N ASP A 65 21.57 -14.85 3.04
CA ASP A 65 21.47 -16.20 3.56
C ASP A 65 21.51 -16.27 5.10
N LYS A 66 21.86 -15.16 5.77
CA LYS A 66 22.03 -15.06 7.23
C LYS A 66 21.52 -13.72 7.75
N MET A 67 20.22 -13.53 7.73
CA MET A 67 19.62 -12.34 8.33
C MET A 67 19.88 -12.26 9.83
N ILE A 68 20.03 -11.05 10.36
CA ILE A 68 19.96 -10.82 11.81
C ILE A 68 18.49 -10.80 12.20
N THR A 69 18.11 -11.69 13.13
CA THR A 69 16.72 -11.82 13.57
C THR A 69 16.54 -11.23 14.96
N ILE A 70 15.59 -10.30 15.08
CA ILE A 70 15.15 -9.72 16.36
C ILE A 70 13.66 -9.99 16.50
N LYS A 71 13.27 -10.89 17.42
CA LYS A 71 11.86 -11.27 17.53
C LYS A 71 11.42 -11.55 18.96
N ALA A 72 10.12 -11.39 19.22
CA ALA A 72 9.55 -11.86 20.46
C ALA A 72 9.77 -13.37 20.62
N GLN A 73 10.14 -13.80 21.82
CA GLN A 73 10.24 -15.22 22.17
C GLN A 73 8.88 -15.90 22.03
N ASN A 74 7.84 -15.27 22.54
CA ASN A 74 6.44 -15.61 22.33
C ASN A 74 5.76 -14.45 21.59
N PRO A 75 5.37 -14.61 20.32
CA PRO A 75 4.77 -13.53 19.54
C PRO A 75 3.61 -12.85 20.27
N GLY A 76 3.61 -11.52 20.26
CA GLY A 76 2.60 -10.70 20.94
C GLY A 76 2.77 -10.57 22.46
N LYS A 77 3.80 -11.15 23.06
CA LYS A 77 4.06 -11.05 24.51
C LYS A 77 5.19 -10.10 24.90
N ALA A 78 5.96 -9.63 23.91
CA ALA A 78 6.93 -8.55 24.10
C ALA A 78 6.25 -7.20 23.77
N TYR A 79 5.94 -6.44 24.83
CA TYR A 79 5.23 -5.16 24.72
C TYR A 79 6.22 -4.01 24.59
N ILE A 80 6.14 -3.26 23.52
CA ILE A 80 6.90 -2.04 23.31
C ILE A 80 6.02 -0.86 23.71
N SER A 81 6.43 -0.08 24.72
CA SER A 81 5.59 0.96 25.33
C SER A 81 6.36 2.25 25.60
N GLY A 82 5.62 3.31 25.96
CA GLY A 82 6.21 4.60 26.29
C GLY A 82 6.78 5.34 25.08
N ASN A 83 7.87 6.09 25.31
CA ASN A 83 8.55 6.84 24.25
C ASN A 83 9.57 5.96 23.51
N SER A 84 9.08 4.90 22.85
CA SER A 84 9.91 3.92 22.16
C SER A 84 10.07 4.24 20.67
N ALA A 85 11.24 3.87 20.12
CA ALA A 85 11.55 3.89 18.70
C ALA A 85 12.60 2.83 18.36
N ILE A 86 12.48 2.23 17.18
CA ILE A 86 13.40 1.22 16.65
C ILE A 86 13.91 1.71 15.29
N GLU A 87 15.20 1.73 15.09
CA GLU A 87 15.84 2.06 13.83
C GLU A 87 16.59 0.83 13.29
N LEU A 88 16.26 0.42 12.08
CA LEU A 88 16.96 -0.62 11.33
C LEU A 88 17.92 0.10 10.37
N ARG A 89 19.20 0.07 10.70
CA ARG A 89 20.28 0.78 9.99
C ARG A 89 21.29 -0.14 9.30
N GLY A 90 21.30 -1.41 9.66
CA GLY A 90 22.01 -2.45 8.95
C GLY A 90 21.13 -3.16 7.94
N ASP A 91 21.72 -3.72 6.89
CA ASP A 91 21.04 -4.50 5.88
C ASP A 91 20.61 -5.89 6.39
N PHE A 92 19.60 -6.49 5.76
CA PHE A 92 19.13 -7.84 6.06
C PHE A 92 18.78 -8.07 7.54
N ILE A 93 17.98 -7.18 8.12
CA ILE A 93 17.46 -7.30 9.49
C ILE A 93 16.00 -7.75 9.43
N TYR A 94 15.65 -8.76 10.23
CA TYR A 94 14.29 -9.25 10.42
C TYR A 94 13.77 -8.92 11.82
N LEU A 95 12.73 -8.08 11.90
CA LEU A 95 12.03 -7.68 13.14
C LEU A 95 10.64 -8.31 13.19
N SER A 96 10.30 -9.07 14.26
CA SER A 96 9.04 -9.81 14.25
C SER A 96 8.38 -10.01 15.62
N GLY A 97 7.05 -10.14 15.61
CA GLY A 97 6.26 -10.63 16.74
C GLY A 97 6.04 -9.63 17.88
N LEU A 98 6.32 -8.35 17.70
CA LEU A 98 6.22 -7.31 18.74
C LEU A 98 4.80 -6.73 18.85
N TYR A 99 4.41 -6.36 20.06
CA TYR A 99 3.17 -5.64 20.32
C TYR A 99 3.45 -4.23 20.83
N PHE A 100 3.21 -3.25 19.98
CA PHE A 100 3.33 -1.82 20.29
C PHE A 100 2.02 -1.31 20.89
N LYS A 101 2.03 -0.93 22.16
CA LYS A 101 0.86 -0.39 22.88
C LYS A 101 1.29 0.63 23.94
N ASP A 102 0.34 1.43 24.41
CA ASP A 102 0.57 2.43 25.45
C ASP A 102 1.75 3.36 25.11
N GLY A 103 1.83 3.78 23.85
CA GLY A 103 2.90 4.64 23.37
C GLY A 103 2.78 6.05 23.91
N SER A 104 3.93 6.64 24.20
CA SER A 104 4.06 8.06 24.50
C SER A 104 5.31 8.58 23.83
N ARG A 105 5.12 9.47 22.87
CA ARG A 105 6.22 10.10 22.16
C ARG A 105 6.27 11.58 22.47
N ASN A 106 7.46 12.11 22.72
CA ASN A 106 7.62 13.54 22.92
C ASN A 106 7.43 14.30 21.57
N PRO A 107 6.38 15.16 21.45
CA PRO A 107 6.09 15.86 20.21
C PRO A 107 7.24 16.76 19.71
N GLY A 108 8.15 17.16 20.60
CA GLY A 108 9.30 18.00 20.25
C GLY A 108 10.44 17.25 19.56
N GLU A 109 10.48 15.93 19.60
CA GLU A 109 11.61 15.16 19.08
C GLU A 109 11.51 14.83 17.58
N TRP A 110 10.32 14.91 16.99
CA TRP A 110 10.12 14.45 15.61
C TRP A 110 9.16 15.39 14.88
N LYS A 111 9.56 15.78 13.68
CA LYS A 111 8.74 16.62 12.81
C LYS A 111 7.71 15.75 12.04
N THR A 112 6.62 16.37 11.62
CA THR A 112 5.70 15.78 10.65
C THR A 112 6.49 15.29 9.43
N HIS A 113 6.19 14.08 8.96
CA HIS A 113 6.97 13.37 7.93
C HIS A 113 8.40 13.00 8.34
N GLY A 114 8.65 12.92 9.64
CA GLY A 114 9.88 12.40 10.20
C GLY A 114 9.88 10.87 10.31
N PRO A 115 10.93 10.32 10.97
CA PRO A 115 11.05 8.89 11.19
C PRO A 115 9.83 8.29 11.91
N GLY A 116 9.47 7.06 11.57
CA GLY A 116 8.41 6.28 12.21
C GLY A 116 8.78 5.76 13.61
N ILE A 117 7.84 5.05 14.24
CA ILE A 117 8.13 4.28 15.46
C ILE A 117 9.13 3.16 15.13
N VAL A 118 8.91 2.47 14.01
CA VAL A 118 9.94 1.63 13.38
C VAL A 118 10.40 2.33 12.12
N SER A 119 11.68 2.68 12.05
CA SER A 119 12.31 3.39 10.94
C SER A 119 13.34 2.51 10.26
N ILE A 120 13.24 2.38 8.94
CA ILE A 120 14.14 1.56 8.13
C ILE A 120 15.01 2.49 7.30
N TYR A 121 16.33 2.37 7.40
CA TYR A 121 17.32 3.16 6.69
C TYR A 121 18.23 2.31 5.78
N ALA A 122 18.01 0.99 5.77
CA ALA A 122 18.90 0.03 5.12
C ALA A 122 18.12 -0.92 4.22
N ASP A 123 18.81 -1.70 3.41
CA ASP A 123 18.24 -2.56 2.39
C ASP A 123 17.81 -3.92 2.94
N HIS A 124 16.87 -4.57 2.25
CA HIS A 124 16.44 -5.94 2.52
C HIS A 124 15.97 -6.20 3.96
N CYS A 125 15.49 -5.16 4.65
CA CYS A 125 14.91 -5.32 5.99
C CYS A 125 13.48 -5.85 5.91
N GLU A 126 13.10 -6.64 6.91
CA GLU A 126 11.77 -7.24 7.01
C GLU A 126 11.14 -6.93 8.37
N VAL A 127 9.87 -6.51 8.37
CA VAL A 127 9.07 -6.28 9.58
C VAL A 127 7.79 -7.07 9.46
N SER A 128 7.58 -8.02 10.37
CA SER A 128 6.40 -8.88 10.30
C SER A 128 5.79 -9.20 11.65
N GLU A 129 4.56 -9.74 11.63
CA GLU A 129 3.90 -10.26 12.81
C GLU A 129 3.80 -9.25 13.97
N CYS A 130 3.80 -7.94 13.67
CA CYS A 130 3.73 -6.88 14.66
C CYS A 130 2.32 -6.29 14.75
N LEU A 131 1.88 -6.04 15.99
CA LEU A 131 0.64 -5.33 16.26
C LEU A 131 0.94 -3.93 16.80
N PHE A 132 0.40 -2.90 16.14
CA PHE A 132 0.40 -1.53 16.59
C PHE A 132 -1.03 -1.18 17.03
N TYR A 133 -1.24 -0.93 18.29
CA TYR A 133 -2.54 -0.58 18.83
C TYR A 133 -2.46 0.67 19.68
N ASP A 134 -3.16 1.74 19.26
CA ASP A 134 -3.23 3.02 19.98
C ASP A 134 -1.87 3.52 20.51
N PHE A 135 -0.83 3.39 19.65
CA PHE A 135 0.56 3.72 20.02
C PHE A 135 0.97 5.14 19.57
N ASP A 136 0.05 6.05 19.38
CA ASP A 136 0.34 7.27 18.63
C ASP A 136 0.07 8.58 19.37
N LYS A 137 0.60 8.76 20.53
CA LYS A 137 0.50 10.04 21.25
C LYS A 137 1.33 11.18 20.68
N ALA A 138 1.89 11.00 19.46
CA ALA A 138 2.64 12.01 18.71
C ALA A 138 2.44 11.87 17.21
N ASN A 139 2.70 12.94 16.46
CA ASN A 139 2.61 12.94 14.99
C ASN A 139 3.75 12.14 14.36
N SER A 140 3.51 10.89 14.04
CA SER A 140 4.50 9.97 13.48
C SER A 140 3.82 8.81 12.77
N SER A 141 4.47 8.28 11.74
CA SER A 141 4.12 6.99 11.17
C SER A 141 4.40 5.85 12.16
N TYR A 142 3.69 4.74 12.02
CA TYR A 142 4.08 3.54 12.74
C TYR A 142 5.33 2.93 12.14
N ILE A 143 5.37 2.78 10.81
CA ILE A 143 6.56 2.32 10.10
C ILE A 143 6.93 3.33 9.01
N SER A 144 8.22 3.60 8.82
CA SER A 144 8.70 4.38 7.70
C SER A 144 10.01 3.83 7.13
N THR A 145 10.18 3.92 5.81
CA THR A 145 11.49 3.87 5.19
C THR A 145 11.99 5.29 5.00
N ASN A 146 13.24 5.56 5.27
CA ASN A 146 13.81 6.92 5.24
C ASN A 146 15.18 6.89 4.61
N LEU A 147 15.54 7.99 3.92
CA LEU A 147 16.90 8.19 3.49
C LEU A 147 17.80 8.36 4.71
N ASP A 148 18.95 7.74 4.69
CA ASP A 148 19.99 7.95 5.67
C ASP A 148 20.70 9.31 5.50
N GLU A 149 21.72 9.58 6.29
CA GLU A 149 22.48 10.83 6.28
C GLU A 149 23.26 11.01 4.96
N SER A 150 23.65 9.92 4.29
CA SER A 150 24.33 9.94 2.99
C SER A 150 23.37 10.19 1.82
N GLY A 151 22.07 10.07 2.05
CA GLY A 151 21.02 10.13 1.02
C GLY A 151 20.74 8.77 0.37
N HIS A 152 21.20 7.67 0.97
CA HIS A 152 20.82 6.32 0.54
C HIS A 152 19.31 6.12 0.68
N VAL A 153 18.69 5.57 -0.35
CA VAL A 153 17.27 5.18 -0.39
C VAL A 153 17.19 3.70 -0.11
N PRO A 154 16.55 3.28 0.98
CA PRO A 154 16.33 1.85 1.27
C PRO A 154 15.63 1.14 0.13
N GLN A 155 16.04 -0.10 -0.16
CA GLN A 155 15.48 -0.92 -1.21
C GLN A 155 15.09 -2.31 -0.69
N TYR A 156 14.15 -2.96 -1.39
CA TYR A 156 13.74 -4.35 -1.18
C TYR A 156 13.28 -4.69 0.24
N CYS A 157 12.74 -3.72 1.00
CA CYS A 157 12.19 -4.00 2.32
C CYS A 157 10.79 -4.60 2.22
N HIS A 158 10.45 -5.48 3.15
CA HIS A 158 9.15 -6.13 3.20
C HIS A 158 8.45 -5.92 4.56
N ILE A 159 7.25 -5.37 4.53
CA ILE A 159 6.38 -5.22 5.70
C ILE A 159 5.17 -6.13 5.49
N HIS A 160 4.98 -7.13 6.37
CA HIS A 160 3.89 -8.07 6.16
C HIS A 160 3.31 -8.65 7.44
N HIS A 161 2.09 -9.17 7.36
CA HIS A 161 1.38 -9.76 8.49
C HIS A 161 1.42 -8.88 9.75
N CYS A 162 1.33 -7.56 9.55
CA CYS A 162 1.24 -6.58 10.64
C CYS A 162 -0.18 -6.03 10.73
N ALA A 163 -0.60 -5.63 11.95
CA ALA A 163 -1.86 -4.94 12.16
C ALA A 163 -1.63 -3.53 12.72
N PHE A 164 -2.41 -2.57 12.22
CA PHE A 164 -2.31 -1.15 12.53
C PHE A 164 -3.68 -0.61 12.90
N ILE A 165 -3.93 -0.38 14.19
CA ILE A 165 -5.26 -0.11 14.72
C ILE A 165 -5.24 1.12 15.63
N GLY A 166 -6.26 1.98 15.49
CA GLY A 166 -6.54 3.06 16.43
C GLY A 166 -5.65 4.30 16.29
N LYS A 167 -4.87 4.45 15.22
CA LYS A 167 -4.03 5.65 15.01
C LYS A 167 -4.90 6.89 14.81
N THR A 168 -4.76 7.89 15.70
CA THR A 168 -5.53 9.14 15.70
C THR A 168 -4.72 10.39 15.34
N THR A 169 -3.39 10.29 15.35
CA THR A 169 -2.48 11.42 15.09
C THR A 169 -2.20 11.59 13.59
N GLN A 170 -1.66 12.75 13.23
CA GLN A 170 -1.22 13.01 11.86
C GLN A 170 -0.08 12.08 11.45
N ASP A 171 0.20 12.08 10.18
CA ASP A 171 1.05 11.18 9.41
C ASP A 171 0.41 9.84 9.07
N GLN A 172 0.81 9.29 7.96
CA GLN A 172 0.30 8.00 7.49
C GLN A 172 0.72 6.87 8.44
N VAL A 173 0.02 5.75 8.38
CA VAL A 173 0.39 4.56 9.15
C VAL A 173 1.74 4.04 8.68
N ILE A 174 1.92 3.89 7.35
CA ILE A 174 3.20 3.52 6.75
C ILE A 174 3.62 4.60 5.74
N ASN A 175 4.87 5.07 5.84
CA ASN A 175 5.49 5.99 4.90
C ASN A 175 6.68 5.35 4.19
N LEU A 176 6.61 5.21 2.88
CA LEU A 176 7.74 4.82 2.05
C LEU A 176 8.33 6.07 1.40
N ASN A 177 9.51 6.49 1.84
CA ASN A 177 10.15 7.72 1.39
C ASN A 177 11.34 7.42 0.47
N ASN A 178 11.41 8.12 -0.66
CA ASN A 178 12.48 7.99 -1.65
C ASN A 178 13.11 9.34 -2.06
N THR A 179 12.69 10.44 -1.46
CA THR A 179 13.25 11.76 -1.74
C THR A 179 13.17 12.68 -0.52
N ARG A 180 14.13 13.57 -0.39
CA ARG A 180 14.09 14.69 0.57
C ARG A 180 13.64 16.00 -0.07
N LYS A 181 13.67 16.11 -1.41
CA LYS A 181 13.41 17.36 -2.14
C LYS A 181 12.28 17.15 -3.14
N LYS A 182 11.26 17.99 -3.06
CA LYS A 182 10.27 18.17 -4.11
C LYS A 182 10.84 19.09 -5.19
N THR A 183 11.53 18.55 -6.17
CA THR A 183 11.93 19.34 -7.33
C THR A 183 11.28 18.75 -8.58
N LEU A 184 10.59 19.58 -9.37
CA LEU A 184 10.09 19.18 -10.69
C LEU A 184 11.20 19.01 -11.72
N GLU A 185 12.42 19.37 -11.35
CA GLU A 185 13.62 19.33 -12.16
C GLU A 185 14.61 18.32 -11.56
N GLY A 186 15.26 17.56 -12.38
CA GLY A 186 16.28 16.60 -12.00
C GLY A 186 15.98 15.17 -12.44
N GLU A 187 16.96 14.33 -12.29
CA GLU A 187 16.83 12.89 -12.55
C GLU A 187 15.93 12.21 -11.54
N PRO A 188 15.17 11.19 -11.95
CA PRO A 188 14.38 10.38 -11.03
C PRO A 188 15.24 9.78 -9.92
N GLY A 189 14.71 9.76 -8.69
CA GLY A 189 15.32 9.06 -7.58
C GLY A 189 15.41 7.56 -7.81
N LYS A 190 16.28 6.88 -7.07
CA LYS A 190 16.41 5.43 -7.12
C LYS A 190 15.08 4.73 -6.75
N PRO A 191 14.71 3.64 -7.42
CA PRO A 191 13.51 2.88 -7.10
C PRO A 191 13.65 2.19 -5.74
N MET A 192 12.51 2.05 -5.04
CA MET A 192 12.47 1.45 -3.70
C MET A 192 12.30 -0.08 -3.71
N TYR A 193 11.51 -0.63 -4.61
CA TYR A 193 11.17 -2.06 -4.68
C TYR A 193 10.61 -2.66 -3.38
N HIS A 194 9.98 -1.85 -2.53
CA HIS A 194 9.39 -2.34 -1.28
C HIS A 194 8.13 -3.14 -1.52
N ARG A 195 7.84 -4.05 -0.60
CA ARG A 195 6.57 -4.76 -0.56
C ARG A 195 5.85 -4.53 0.76
N ILE A 196 4.53 -4.33 0.70
CA ILE A 196 3.63 -4.33 1.87
C ILE A 196 2.53 -5.34 1.59
N SER A 197 2.45 -6.41 2.38
CA SER A 197 1.49 -7.49 2.09
C SER A 197 0.88 -8.11 3.34
N TYR A 198 -0.36 -8.61 3.19
CA TYR A 198 -1.09 -9.31 4.25
C TYR A 198 -1.19 -8.51 5.55
N CYS A 199 -1.22 -7.18 5.47
CA CYS A 199 -1.40 -6.31 6.62
C CYS A 199 -2.88 -5.95 6.82
N TYR A 200 -3.24 -5.66 8.08
CA TYR A 200 -4.56 -5.18 8.48
C TYR A 200 -4.51 -3.72 8.94
N PHE A 201 -5.42 -2.90 8.43
CA PHE A 201 -5.52 -1.47 8.74
C PHE A 201 -6.94 -1.12 9.18
N SER A 202 -7.08 -0.53 10.38
CA SER A 202 -8.36 -0.03 10.88
C SER A 202 -8.15 1.20 11.78
N ASN A 203 -8.35 2.40 11.25
CA ASN A 203 -8.04 3.63 11.93
C ASN A 203 -9.15 4.68 11.81
N PRO A 204 -9.52 5.34 12.93
CA PRO A 204 -10.60 6.32 12.97
C PRO A 204 -10.27 7.58 12.15
N PRO A 205 -11.28 8.42 11.83
CA PRO A 205 -11.07 9.73 11.24
C PRO A 205 -10.15 10.60 12.09
N LYS A 206 -9.25 11.31 11.43
CA LYS A 206 -8.36 12.30 12.07
C LYS A 206 -8.90 13.70 11.91
N LYS A 207 -8.47 14.60 12.78
CA LYS A 207 -8.65 16.03 12.58
C LYS A 207 -7.57 16.55 11.64
N GLY A 208 -7.98 17.18 10.54
CA GLY A 208 -7.08 17.82 9.57
C GLY A 208 -6.58 16.89 8.46
N ASN A 209 -5.64 17.41 7.69
CA ASN A 209 -4.99 16.74 6.55
C ASN A 209 -3.73 15.99 7.02
N ALA A 210 -3.16 15.15 6.19
CA ALA A 210 -1.98 14.32 6.41
C ALA A 210 -2.25 13.10 7.32
N GLY A 211 -2.86 12.12 6.74
CA GLY A 211 -3.18 10.84 7.36
C GLY A 211 -3.11 9.72 6.32
N GLY A 212 -3.99 8.78 6.42
CA GLY A 212 -4.11 7.63 5.53
C GLY A 212 -3.35 6.40 6.01
N GLY A 213 -3.58 5.27 5.35
CA GLY A 213 -2.95 4.01 5.66
C GLY A 213 -1.50 3.97 5.16
N ILE A 214 -1.32 4.10 3.85
CA ILE A 214 -0.01 3.96 3.22
C ILE A 214 0.27 5.14 2.29
N ARG A 215 1.48 5.70 2.36
CA ARG A 215 2.01 6.58 1.35
C ARG A 215 3.20 5.94 0.66
N VAL A 216 3.16 5.88 -0.68
CA VAL A 216 4.22 5.30 -1.50
C VAL A 216 4.93 6.40 -2.27
N GLY A 217 6.15 6.71 -1.87
CA GLY A 217 6.94 7.80 -2.42
C GLY A 217 6.44 9.18 -2.01
N TYR A 218 7.07 10.20 -2.54
CA TYR A 218 6.71 11.58 -2.24
C TYR A 218 6.63 12.48 -3.46
N TRP A 219 7.23 12.07 -4.57
CA TRP A 219 7.33 12.91 -5.73
C TRP A 219 7.04 12.20 -7.06
N ARG A 220 6.38 12.92 -7.98
CA ARG A 220 5.83 12.39 -9.23
C ARG A 220 6.85 11.71 -10.14
N LYS A 221 8.08 12.23 -10.23
CA LYS A 221 9.10 11.69 -11.14
C LYS A 221 9.95 10.57 -10.54
N ASP A 222 9.83 10.30 -9.25
CA ASP A 222 10.59 9.23 -8.62
C ASP A 222 10.00 7.86 -8.92
N TYR A 223 10.86 6.88 -9.06
CA TYR A 223 10.45 5.50 -9.21
C TYR A 223 10.12 4.90 -7.83
N GLY A 224 8.90 4.43 -7.65
CA GLY A 224 8.53 3.61 -6.50
C GLY A 224 8.87 2.15 -6.72
N ARG A 225 8.29 1.55 -7.75
CA ARG A 225 8.35 0.13 -8.08
C ARG A 225 8.00 -0.75 -6.90
N CYS A 226 7.09 -0.25 -6.05
CA CYS A 226 6.62 -0.93 -4.86
C CYS A 226 5.42 -1.80 -5.17
N LEU A 227 5.31 -2.93 -4.46
CA LEU A 227 4.18 -3.84 -4.52
C LEU A 227 3.38 -3.73 -3.22
N ILE A 228 2.12 -3.32 -3.31
CA ILE A 228 1.18 -3.24 -2.20
C ILE A 228 0.09 -4.27 -2.47
N ASP A 229 0.15 -5.43 -1.80
CA ASP A 229 -0.68 -6.58 -2.17
C ASP A 229 -1.30 -7.32 -0.98
N HIS A 230 -2.49 -7.86 -1.20
CA HIS A 230 -3.22 -8.69 -0.22
C HIS A 230 -3.40 -8.03 1.15
N ASN A 231 -3.55 -6.71 1.21
CA ASN A 231 -3.84 -5.98 2.44
C ASN A 231 -5.35 -5.80 2.64
N LEU A 232 -5.78 -5.85 3.89
CA LEU A 232 -7.15 -5.55 4.29
C LEU A 232 -7.20 -4.17 4.96
N PHE A 233 -7.96 -3.26 4.34
CA PHE A 233 -8.34 -1.97 4.88
C PHE A 233 -9.81 -2.05 5.28
N GLU A 234 -10.10 -2.05 6.58
CA GLU A 234 -11.45 -2.09 7.11
C GLU A 234 -11.70 -0.84 7.93
N ARG A 235 -12.61 0.03 7.49
CA ARG A 235 -12.80 1.36 8.11
C ARG A 235 -11.48 2.10 8.35
N GLN A 236 -10.62 2.09 7.35
CA GLN A 236 -9.41 2.89 7.35
C GLN A 236 -9.80 4.34 6.98
N ASP A 237 -10.31 5.09 7.95
CA ASP A 237 -11.01 6.36 7.73
C ASP A 237 -10.17 7.60 8.07
N SER A 238 -8.90 7.40 8.39
CA SER A 238 -8.03 8.48 8.88
C SER A 238 -7.79 9.62 7.88
N GLU A 239 -8.00 9.40 6.60
CA GLU A 239 -7.99 10.42 5.54
C GLU A 239 -8.80 9.96 4.32
N ALA A 240 -9.19 10.90 3.45
CA ALA A 240 -9.81 10.59 2.17
C ALA A 240 -8.90 9.86 1.17
N GLU A 241 -7.61 9.78 1.44
CA GLU A 241 -6.60 9.03 0.69
C GLU A 241 -6.11 7.86 1.55
N ILE A 242 -6.77 6.70 1.44
CA ILE A 242 -6.42 5.50 2.22
C ILE A 242 -5.02 5.02 1.87
N VAL A 243 -4.78 4.88 0.56
CA VAL A 243 -3.47 4.60 0.00
C VAL A 243 -3.15 5.73 -0.97
N THR A 244 -2.06 6.43 -0.72
CA THR A 244 -1.62 7.56 -1.52
C THR A 244 -0.35 7.22 -2.28
N SER A 245 -0.49 6.98 -3.59
CA SER A 245 0.66 6.77 -4.48
C SER A 245 1.20 8.12 -4.96
N LYS A 246 2.46 8.40 -4.69
CA LYS A 246 3.13 9.66 -5.07
C LYS A 246 4.43 9.47 -5.85
N SER A 247 4.65 8.28 -6.40
CA SER A 247 5.79 7.93 -7.24
C SER A 247 5.34 7.05 -8.41
N MET A 248 6.20 6.85 -9.38
CA MET A 248 5.90 6.07 -10.59
C MET A 248 6.00 4.55 -10.36
N GLU A 249 5.34 3.79 -11.25
CA GLU A 249 5.51 2.35 -11.45
C GLU A 249 5.20 1.51 -10.20
N ASN A 250 4.23 1.93 -9.37
CA ASN A 250 3.77 1.14 -8.23
C ASN A 250 2.64 0.20 -8.64
N VAL A 251 2.55 -0.94 -7.95
CA VAL A 251 1.56 -1.98 -8.17
C VAL A 251 0.70 -2.18 -6.94
N TYR A 252 -0.61 -2.13 -7.11
CA TYR A 252 -1.64 -2.37 -6.10
C TYR A 252 -2.43 -3.60 -6.52
N PHE A 253 -2.20 -4.73 -5.85
CA PHE A 253 -2.72 -6.01 -6.27
C PHE A 253 -3.50 -6.73 -5.16
N ALA A 254 -4.69 -7.21 -5.48
CA ALA A 254 -5.49 -8.06 -4.58
C ALA A 254 -5.73 -7.49 -3.18
N ASN A 255 -5.78 -6.16 -3.02
CA ASN A 255 -6.15 -5.54 -1.75
C ASN A 255 -7.67 -5.49 -1.59
N THR A 256 -8.13 -5.51 -0.35
CA THR A 256 -9.54 -5.39 0.01
C THR A 256 -9.78 -4.13 0.83
N PHE A 257 -10.77 -3.33 0.43
CA PHE A 257 -11.22 -2.13 1.11
C PHE A 257 -12.68 -2.31 1.54
N ILE A 258 -12.94 -2.40 2.84
CA ILE A 258 -14.29 -2.60 3.40
C ILE A 258 -14.69 -1.36 4.20
N ASN A 259 -15.83 -0.76 3.83
CA ASN A 259 -16.42 0.40 4.52
C ASN A 259 -15.46 1.58 4.72
N CYS A 260 -14.54 1.80 3.80
CA CYS A 260 -13.56 2.87 3.87
C CYS A 260 -14.10 4.17 3.25
N ARG A 261 -14.00 5.29 3.96
CA ARG A 261 -14.44 6.63 3.48
C ARG A 261 -13.58 7.21 2.37
N GLY A 262 -12.36 6.73 2.22
CA GLY A 262 -11.39 7.25 1.27
C GLY A 262 -11.20 6.36 0.05
N THR A 263 -10.18 6.67 -0.72
CA THR A 263 -9.88 6.04 -2.01
C THR A 263 -8.47 5.45 -2.04
N LEU A 264 -8.27 4.44 -2.88
CA LEU A 264 -6.95 4.16 -3.46
C LEU A 264 -6.65 5.32 -4.43
N ASN A 265 -5.60 6.07 -4.17
CA ASN A 265 -5.34 7.33 -4.81
C ASN A 265 -4.02 7.31 -5.60
N PHE A 266 -4.09 7.36 -6.92
CA PHE A 266 -2.93 7.63 -7.77
C PHE A 266 -2.75 9.15 -7.83
N ARG A 267 -2.11 9.68 -6.79
CA ARG A 267 -2.03 11.12 -6.58
C ARG A 267 -0.97 11.81 -7.42
N HIS A 268 0.19 11.19 -7.50
CA HIS A 268 1.32 11.64 -8.31
C HIS A 268 1.97 10.43 -8.98
N GLY A 269 2.71 10.67 -10.04
CA GLY A 269 3.40 9.63 -10.77
C GLY A 269 2.55 9.00 -11.86
N ASP A 270 3.22 8.43 -12.80
CA ASP A 270 2.65 7.79 -13.98
C ASP A 270 2.93 6.28 -13.94
N LYS A 271 2.38 5.52 -14.90
CA LYS A 271 2.62 4.08 -15.08
C LYS A 271 2.31 3.23 -13.85
N GLN A 272 1.24 3.54 -13.14
CA GLN A 272 0.81 2.76 -11.97
C GLN A 272 -0.18 1.68 -12.39
N VAL A 273 -0.24 0.62 -11.59
CA VAL A 273 -1.07 -0.55 -11.88
C VAL A 273 -1.95 -0.87 -10.69
N ALA A 274 -3.28 -0.98 -10.90
CA ALA A 274 -4.23 -1.48 -9.91
C ALA A 274 -4.98 -2.67 -10.47
N LEU A 275 -4.72 -3.85 -9.94
CA LEU A 275 -5.32 -5.10 -10.43
C LEU A 275 -5.95 -5.89 -9.28
N ASN A 276 -7.11 -6.48 -9.57
CA ASN A 276 -7.76 -7.46 -8.70
C ASN A 276 -8.08 -6.93 -7.29
N ASN A 277 -8.26 -5.62 -7.10
CA ASN A 277 -8.64 -5.06 -5.81
C ASN A 277 -10.16 -5.10 -5.63
N ILE A 278 -10.61 -5.20 -4.38
CA ILE A 278 -12.02 -5.29 -4.00
C ILE A 278 -12.39 -4.09 -3.13
N PHE A 279 -13.43 -3.36 -3.53
CA PHE A 279 -13.98 -2.22 -2.80
C PHE A 279 -15.43 -2.49 -2.42
N ILE A 280 -15.74 -2.56 -1.11
CA ILE A 280 -17.06 -2.92 -0.60
C ILE A 280 -17.54 -1.90 0.43
N GLY A 281 -18.75 -1.38 0.22
CA GLY A 281 -19.53 -0.65 1.21
C GLY A 281 -20.72 -1.51 1.66
N THR A 282 -20.74 -1.98 2.90
CA THR A 282 -21.80 -2.86 3.42
C THR A 282 -22.87 -2.11 4.22
N ASP A 283 -22.61 -0.87 4.63
CA ASP A 283 -23.56 -0.03 5.34
C ASP A 283 -23.77 1.33 4.64
N GLU A 284 -24.68 2.14 5.11
CA GLU A 284 -24.99 3.47 4.55
C GLU A 284 -24.45 4.62 5.41
N MET A 285 -23.52 4.36 6.33
CA MET A 285 -23.06 5.37 7.28
C MET A 285 -22.35 6.53 6.60
N TYR A 286 -21.49 6.23 5.61
CA TYR A 286 -20.73 7.23 4.85
C TYR A 286 -20.87 7.03 3.34
N GLY A 287 -20.35 7.98 2.57
CA GLY A 287 -19.99 7.74 1.18
C GLY A 287 -18.64 7.07 1.11
N TYR A 288 -18.57 5.91 0.50
CA TYR A 288 -17.36 5.12 0.34
C TYR A 288 -16.64 5.46 -0.95
N GLY A 289 -15.31 5.44 -0.90
CA GLY A 289 -14.48 5.67 -2.06
C GLY A 289 -14.08 4.37 -2.77
N GLY A 290 -13.78 4.50 -4.06
CA GLY A 290 -13.11 3.48 -4.85
C GLY A 290 -11.71 3.97 -5.20
N MET A 291 -11.52 4.44 -6.46
CA MET A 291 -10.21 4.93 -6.91
C MET A 291 -10.28 6.40 -7.36
N TYR A 292 -9.21 7.15 -7.09
CA TYR A 292 -9.10 8.56 -7.46
C TYR A 292 -7.78 8.80 -8.22
N ILE A 293 -7.88 9.15 -9.51
CA ILE A 293 -6.80 8.98 -10.46
C ILE A 293 -6.33 10.34 -11.00
N TRP A 294 -5.04 10.60 -10.90
CA TRP A 294 -4.26 11.59 -11.64
C TRP A 294 -3.12 10.89 -12.38
N GLY A 295 -2.54 11.57 -13.37
CA GLY A 295 -1.40 11.07 -14.12
C GLY A 295 -1.80 10.23 -15.32
N SER A 296 -0.83 9.54 -15.89
CA SER A 296 -0.99 8.86 -17.19
C SER A 296 -0.36 7.46 -17.23
N ASN A 297 -0.64 6.76 -18.32
CA ASN A 297 -0.09 5.42 -18.60
C ASN A 297 -0.42 4.38 -17.51
N HIS A 298 -1.57 4.51 -16.86
CA HIS A 298 -2.00 3.57 -15.82
C HIS A 298 -2.73 2.37 -16.42
N ILE A 299 -2.67 1.25 -15.69
CA ILE A 299 -3.51 0.08 -15.92
C ILE A 299 -4.41 -0.12 -14.72
N ILE A 300 -5.72 -0.11 -14.93
CA ILE A 300 -6.73 -0.33 -13.89
C ILE A 300 -7.61 -1.49 -14.35
N GLY A 301 -7.39 -2.67 -13.78
CA GLY A 301 -7.99 -3.88 -14.33
C GLY A 301 -8.50 -4.88 -13.32
N ASN A 302 -9.56 -5.58 -13.69
CA ASN A 302 -10.17 -6.67 -12.93
C ASN A 302 -10.48 -6.32 -11.46
N ASN A 303 -10.78 -5.04 -11.18
CA ASN A 303 -11.18 -4.61 -9.84
C ASN A 303 -12.69 -4.75 -9.66
N PHE A 304 -13.13 -5.01 -8.44
CA PHE A 304 -14.53 -5.17 -8.07
C PHE A 304 -14.99 -4.03 -7.16
N PHE A 305 -16.14 -3.43 -7.48
CA PHE A 305 -16.73 -2.33 -6.74
C PHE A 305 -18.18 -2.65 -6.38
N TYR A 306 -18.48 -2.75 -5.09
CA TYR A 306 -19.83 -2.75 -4.53
C TYR A 306 -19.99 -1.56 -3.60
N LEU A 307 -20.49 -0.42 -4.12
CA LEU A 307 -20.52 0.85 -3.43
C LEU A 307 -21.92 1.49 -3.47
N PRO A 308 -22.88 0.98 -2.69
CA PRO A 308 -24.27 1.47 -2.68
C PRO A 308 -24.40 2.91 -2.16
N LYS A 309 -23.33 3.46 -1.58
CA LYS A 309 -23.17 4.86 -1.22
C LYS A 309 -21.75 5.33 -1.52
N THR A 310 -21.62 6.34 -2.35
CA THR A 310 -20.32 6.89 -2.78
C THR A 310 -20.09 8.31 -2.28
N MET A 311 -18.87 8.83 -2.44
CA MET A 311 -18.47 10.15 -1.91
C MET A 311 -19.16 11.30 -2.65
N LYS A 312 -20.00 12.06 -1.96
CA LYS A 312 -20.73 13.23 -2.50
C LYS A 312 -19.78 14.34 -2.94
N ASP A 313 -18.83 14.66 -2.11
CA ASP A 313 -17.86 15.74 -2.32
C ASP A 313 -16.85 15.46 -3.44
N ARG A 314 -16.85 14.24 -3.98
CA ARG A 314 -16.05 13.85 -5.15
C ARG A 314 -16.91 13.56 -6.40
N GLY A 315 -18.22 13.65 -6.32
CA GLY A 315 -19.14 13.52 -7.46
C GLY A 315 -19.65 12.10 -7.71
N PHE A 316 -19.79 11.28 -6.68
CA PHE A 316 -20.51 10.00 -6.68
C PHE A 316 -20.07 8.98 -7.76
N ALA A 317 -18.91 8.40 -7.66
CA ALA A 317 -18.50 7.33 -8.58
C ALA A 317 -17.68 6.21 -7.94
N GLY A 318 -17.45 5.13 -8.67
CA GLY A 318 -16.50 4.07 -8.34
C GLY A 318 -15.06 4.47 -8.65
N ILE A 319 -14.81 5.02 -9.84
CA ILE A 319 -13.50 5.52 -10.25
C ILE A 319 -13.65 6.98 -10.73
N TYR A 320 -12.73 7.84 -10.30
CA TYR A 320 -12.69 9.25 -10.61
C TYR A 320 -11.42 9.58 -11.40
N PHE A 321 -11.56 10.15 -12.61
CA PHE A 321 -10.45 10.58 -13.46
C PHE A 321 -10.36 12.10 -13.43
N ASN A 322 -9.27 12.64 -12.90
CA ASN A 322 -9.16 14.05 -12.59
C ASN A 322 -8.73 14.92 -13.77
N CYS A 323 -9.34 16.09 -13.88
CA CYS A 323 -8.95 17.17 -14.78
C CYS A 323 -7.84 18.03 -14.17
N GLY A 324 -7.12 18.74 -14.99
CA GLY A 324 -6.05 19.67 -14.61
C GLY A 324 -4.98 19.83 -15.68
N PRO A 325 -3.87 20.52 -15.40
CA PRO A 325 -2.76 20.60 -16.32
C PRO A 325 -1.99 19.28 -16.41
N LYS A 326 -1.45 18.96 -17.60
CA LYS A 326 -0.62 17.75 -17.80
C LYS A 326 0.67 17.77 -16.98
N ALA A 327 1.26 18.94 -16.82
CA ALA A 327 2.56 19.14 -16.20
C ALA A 327 2.45 19.68 -14.77
N SER A 328 1.75 18.96 -13.88
CA SER A 328 1.65 19.34 -12.46
C SER A 328 1.84 18.12 -11.56
N GLU A 329 1.99 18.35 -10.25
CA GLU A 329 1.95 17.26 -9.27
C GLU A 329 0.58 16.55 -9.29
N HIS A 330 -0.50 17.30 -9.47
CA HIS A 330 -1.86 16.80 -9.69
C HIS A 330 -2.18 16.81 -11.19
N ALA A 331 -1.47 15.97 -11.93
CA ALA A 331 -1.57 15.93 -13.37
C ALA A 331 -2.93 15.42 -13.86
N LEU A 332 -3.36 15.94 -14.99
CA LEU A 332 -4.48 15.43 -15.75
C LEU A 332 -4.45 13.89 -15.86
N ALA A 333 -5.60 13.24 -15.74
CA ALA A 333 -5.76 11.82 -16.04
C ALA A 333 -5.92 11.60 -17.55
N TYR A 334 -4.99 10.90 -18.19
CA TYR A 334 -5.03 10.63 -19.65
C TYR A 334 -4.18 9.41 -20.01
N ASP A 335 -4.35 8.90 -21.22
CA ASP A 335 -3.52 7.84 -21.79
C ASP A 335 -3.37 6.63 -20.85
N MET A 336 -4.46 5.92 -20.63
CA MET A 336 -4.48 4.77 -19.73
C MET A 336 -5.50 3.72 -20.16
N VAL A 337 -5.41 2.52 -19.59
CA VAL A 337 -6.32 1.41 -19.87
C VAL A 337 -7.11 1.04 -18.63
N VAL A 338 -8.45 0.99 -18.76
CA VAL A 338 -9.41 0.60 -17.73
C VAL A 338 -10.14 -0.64 -18.24
N VAL A 339 -9.79 -1.81 -17.74
CA VAL A 339 -10.15 -3.09 -18.38
C VAL A 339 -10.76 -4.09 -17.41
N SER A 340 -11.84 -4.74 -17.82
CA SER A 340 -12.46 -5.86 -17.09
C SER A 340 -12.84 -5.56 -15.63
N ASN A 341 -13.11 -4.30 -15.28
CA ASN A 341 -13.58 -3.96 -13.94
C ASN A 341 -15.08 -4.24 -13.81
N THR A 342 -15.50 -4.63 -12.61
CA THR A 342 -16.88 -4.97 -12.29
C THR A 342 -17.46 -3.99 -11.28
N PHE A 343 -18.54 -3.33 -11.62
CA PHE A 343 -19.26 -2.39 -10.77
C PHE A 343 -20.66 -2.93 -10.46
N VAL A 344 -20.96 -3.12 -9.18
CA VAL A 344 -22.27 -3.60 -8.72
C VAL A 344 -22.89 -2.58 -7.79
N ALA A 345 -24.09 -2.13 -8.08
CA ALA A 345 -24.86 -1.20 -7.25
C ALA A 345 -24.11 0.08 -6.85
N VAL A 346 -23.22 0.59 -7.70
CA VAL A 346 -22.47 1.83 -7.40
C VAL A 346 -23.42 3.02 -7.47
N GLN A 347 -23.49 3.81 -6.40
CA GLN A 347 -24.27 5.05 -6.39
C GLN A 347 -23.66 6.08 -7.34
N GLY A 348 -24.46 6.69 -8.16
CA GLY A 348 -24.08 7.69 -9.14
C GLY A 348 -23.54 7.05 -10.42
N TYR A 349 -22.24 6.87 -10.53
CA TYR A 349 -21.59 6.49 -11.79
C TYR A 349 -20.53 5.40 -11.57
N ALA A 350 -20.32 4.52 -12.55
CA ALA A 350 -19.13 3.66 -12.51
C ALA A 350 -17.86 4.51 -12.67
N PHE A 351 -17.89 5.47 -13.63
CA PHE A 351 -16.78 6.36 -13.95
C PHE A 351 -17.19 7.83 -13.84
N ASN A 352 -16.35 8.68 -13.24
CA ASN A 352 -16.49 10.12 -13.29
C ASN A 352 -15.29 10.70 -14.05
N LEU A 353 -15.53 11.27 -15.23
CA LEU A 353 -14.50 11.76 -16.14
C LEU A 353 -14.09 13.22 -15.88
N ALA A 354 -14.62 13.85 -14.84
CA ALA A 354 -14.27 15.22 -14.48
C ALA A 354 -14.71 15.57 -13.03
N PRO A 355 -14.25 14.83 -12.01
CA PRO A 355 -14.65 15.12 -10.64
C PRO A 355 -14.21 16.54 -10.24
N MET A 356 -15.14 17.30 -9.67
CA MET A 356 -14.88 18.67 -9.19
C MET A 356 -14.33 19.62 -10.27
N TYR A 357 -14.82 19.51 -11.51
CA TYR A 357 -14.34 20.31 -12.65
C TYR A 357 -14.33 21.82 -12.37
N ASP A 358 -15.42 22.42 -11.88
CA ASP A 358 -15.50 23.84 -11.58
C ASP A 358 -14.42 24.30 -10.58
N ARG A 359 -14.13 23.48 -9.59
CA ARG A 359 -13.06 23.75 -8.62
C ARG A 359 -11.70 23.74 -9.28
N ARG A 360 -11.46 22.81 -10.22
CA ARG A 360 -10.20 22.71 -10.96
C ARG A 360 -10.06 23.86 -11.95
N LEU A 361 -11.11 24.19 -12.68
CA LEU A 361 -11.14 25.34 -13.57
C LEU A 361 -10.83 26.64 -12.82
N LYS A 362 -11.40 26.84 -11.63
CA LYS A 362 -11.08 27.96 -10.75
C LYS A 362 -9.62 27.99 -10.31
N ALA A 363 -9.00 26.82 -10.06
CA ALA A 363 -7.64 26.72 -9.57
C ALA A 363 -6.58 26.91 -10.67
N PHE A 364 -6.83 26.43 -11.89
CA PHE A 364 -5.86 26.38 -12.99
C PHE A 364 -6.25 27.20 -14.21
N GLY A 365 -7.46 27.74 -14.27
CA GLY A 365 -7.93 28.57 -15.38
C GLY A 365 -7.82 27.87 -16.73
N ALA A 366 -7.18 28.50 -17.69
CA ALA A 366 -7.03 27.99 -19.06
C ALA A 366 -6.13 26.74 -19.18
N GLU A 367 -5.37 26.40 -18.15
CA GLU A 367 -4.57 25.19 -18.11
C GLU A 367 -5.36 23.94 -17.69
N THR A 368 -6.63 24.09 -17.33
CA THR A 368 -7.47 22.96 -16.95
C THR A 368 -7.96 22.20 -18.17
N GLU A 369 -7.35 21.03 -18.38
CA GLU A 369 -7.80 20.08 -19.40
C GLU A 369 -8.70 19.00 -18.80
N LEU A 370 -9.60 18.47 -19.62
CA LEU A 370 -10.47 17.35 -19.27
C LEU A 370 -9.79 16.02 -19.59
N PRO A 371 -10.02 14.95 -18.83
CA PRO A 371 -9.53 13.61 -19.13
C PRO A 371 -9.82 13.19 -20.56
N HIS A 372 -8.83 12.56 -21.20
CA HIS A 372 -8.90 12.10 -22.59
C HIS A 372 -7.98 10.91 -22.85
N ASP A 373 -8.12 10.25 -24.01
CA ASP A 373 -7.30 9.11 -24.44
C ASP A 373 -7.27 7.95 -23.43
N ILE A 374 -8.39 7.73 -22.71
CA ILE A 374 -8.56 6.59 -21.84
C ILE A 374 -9.30 5.50 -22.60
N THR A 375 -8.76 4.29 -22.62
CA THR A 375 -9.40 3.10 -23.21
C THR A 375 -10.16 2.34 -22.14
N PHE A 376 -11.48 2.30 -22.25
CA PHE A 376 -12.38 1.52 -21.43
C PHE A 376 -12.82 0.27 -22.18
N VAL A 377 -12.37 -0.90 -21.79
CA VAL A 377 -12.62 -2.14 -22.50
C VAL A 377 -13.12 -3.25 -21.57
N ASN A 378 -14.16 -3.98 -22.00
CA ASN A 378 -14.69 -5.15 -21.32
C ASN A 378 -15.07 -4.90 -19.84
N ASN A 379 -15.45 -3.67 -19.47
CA ASN A 379 -15.94 -3.39 -18.13
C ASN A 379 -17.42 -3.77 -18.01
N TYR A 380 -17.83 -4.16 -16.80
CA TYR A 380 -19.19 -4.53 -16.51
C TYR A 380 -19.83 -3.65 -15.43
N VAL A 381 -21.03 -3.16 -15.68
CA VAL A 381 -21.83 -2.37 -14.73
C VAL A 381 -23.16 -3.06 -14.47
N SER A 382 -23.39 -3.51 -13.25
CA SER A 382 -24.69 -3.92 -12.74
C SER A 382 -25.35 -2.76 -12.01
N ALA A 383 -26.21 -2.05 -12.70
CA ALA A 383 -26.84 -0.86 -12.18
C ALA A 383 -27.98 -1.18 -11.19
N HIS A 384 -28.11 -0.35 -10.19
CA HIS A 384 -29.17 -0.38 -9.19
C HIS A 384 -29.92 0.97 -9.17
N ASN A 385 -30.98 1.06 -8.39
CA ASN A 385 -31.83 2.25 -8.30
C ASN A 385 -31.10 3.57 -7.97
N LYS A 386 -29.92 3.52 -7.36
CA LYS A 386 -29.06 4.70 -7.08
C LYS A 386 -27.99 4.95 -8.17
N THR A 387 -27.85 4.06 -9.13
CA THR A 387 -26.95 4.25 -10.28
C THR A 387 -27.60 5.13 -11.32
N LYS A 388 -26.98 6.23 -11.69
CA LYS A 388 -27.54 7.23 -12.60
C LYS A 388 -27.16 6.98 -14.06
N SER A 389 -25.90 6.62 -14.29
CA SER A 389 -25.36 6.31 -15.60
C SER A 389 -24.05 5.53 -15.45
N VAL A 390 -23.53 4.97 -16.52
CA VAL A 390 -22.21 4.34 -16.55
C VAL A 390 -21.08 5.33 -16.37
N TRP A 391 -21.22 6.56 -16.90
CA TRP A 391 -20.28 7.65 -16.64
C TRP A 391 -20.96 9.00 -16.36
N HIS A 392 -20.19 9.87 -15.74
CA HIS A 392 -20.41 11.32 -15.68
C HIS A 392 -19.32 12.02 -16.48
N GLU A 393 -19.68 13.06 -17.23
CA GLU A 393 -18.77 13.80 -18.10
C GLU A 393 -19.01 15.32 -18.01
N GLU A 394 -18.04 16.08 -18.48
CA GLU A 394 -18.11 17.53 -18.70
C GLU A 394 -17.72 17.86 -20.13
N ASN A 395 -18.49 18.78 -20.75
CA ASN A 395 -18.23 19.29 -22.10
C ASN A 395 -18.00 18.19 -23.16
N GLY A 396 -18.72 17.06 -23.05
CA GLY A 396 -18.64 15.96 -24.01
C GLY A 396 -17.32 15.21 -24.02
N ASN A 397 -16.55 15.23 -22.94
CA ASN A 397 -15.24 14.56 -22.91
C ASN A 397 -15.31 13.03 -22.96
N SER A 398 -16.49 12.41 -22.83
CA SER A 398 -16.67 10.98 -23.09
C SER A 398 -16.36 10.61 -24.53
N ALA A 399 -16.57 11.55 -25.48
CA ALA A 399 -16.25 11.37 -26.90
C ALA A 399 -14.73 11.32 -27.18
N LYS A 400 -13.90 11.78 -26.24
CA LYS A 400 -12.43 11.73 -26.32
C LYS A 400 -11.85 10.43 -25.77
N GLN A 401 -12.70 9.50 -25.33
CA GLN A 401 -12.33 8.22 -24.81
C GLN A 401 -12.56 7.11 -25.86
N THR A 402 -11.85 6.01 -25.71
CA THR A 402 -12.12 4.78 -26.46
C THR A 402 -12.99 3.85 -25.58
N TRP A 403 -14.11 3.40 -26.13
CA TRP A 403 -15.05 2.50 -25.46
C TRP A 403 -15.24 1.26 -26.32
N GLU A 404 -14.96 0.08 -25.74
CA GLU A 404 -15.00 -1.20 -26.45
C GLU A 404 -15.55 -2.31 -25.55
N ASP A 405 -16.47 -3.10 -26.04
CA ASP A 405 -16.98 -4.34 -25.43
C ASP A 405 -17.42 -4.20 -23.97
N ASN A 406 -17.88 -3.00 -23.55
CA ASN A 406 -18.40 -2.81 -22.20
C ASN A 406 -19.86 -3.24 -22.12
N VAL A 407 -20.25 -3.81 -20.97
CA VAL A 407 -21.59 -4.38 -20.76
C VAL A 407 -22.27 -3.71 -19.58
N CYS A 408 -23.55 -3.40 -19.73
CA CYS A 408 -24.39 -2.88 -18.67
C CYS A 408 -25.66 -3.68 -18.49
N SER A 409 -26.04 -3.95 -17.24
CA SER A 409 -27.37 -4.42 -16.88
C SER A 409 -28.07 -3.43 -15.97
N GLY A 410 -29.38 -3.30 -16.13
CA GLY A 410 -30.20 -2.43 -15.27
C GLY A 410 -30.27 -0.96 -15.67
N LEU A 411 -29.54 -0.53 -16.69
CA LEU A 411 -29.69 0.75 -17.39
C LEU A 411 -29.77 0.50 -18.88
N ASP A 412 -30.51 1.35 -19.59
CA ASP A 412 -30.48 1.36 -21.05
C ASP A 412 -29.24 2.13 -21.52
N VAL A 413 -28.32 1.41 -22.17
CA VAL A 413 -27.11 1.94 -22.78
C VAL A 413 -27.17 1.86 -24.30
N SER A 414 -28.36 1.61 -24.88
CA SER A 414 -28.57 1.56 -26.32
C SER A 414 -28.19 2.90 -26.96
N GLY A 415 -27.31 2.84 -27.96
CA GLY A 415 -26.75 4.05 -28.60
C GLY A 415 -25.53 4.66 -27.92
N MET A 416 -25.07 4.16 -26.78
CA MET A 416 -23.80 4.54 -26.18
C MET A 416 -22.65 3.75 -26.85
N LYS A 417 -21.73 4.45 -27.51
CA LYS A 417 -20.61 3.82 -28.22
C LYS A 417 -19.81 2.88 -27.30
N GLY A 418 -19.61 1.63 -27.73
CA GLY A 418 -18.80 0.62 -27.03
C GLY A 418 -19.46 0.06 -25.77
N TRP A 419 -20.79 0.23 -25.65
CA TRP A 419 -21.60 -0.35 -24.59
C TRP A 419 -22.76 -1.18 -25.18
N GLU A 420 -23.06 -2.28 -24.52
CA GLU A 420 -24.21 -3.09 -24.86
C GLU A 420 -24.99 -3.47 -23.59
N ASN A 421 -26.28 -3.71 -23.76
CA ASN A 421 -27.09 -4.26 -22.68
C ASN A 421 -26.88 -5.77 -22.61
N GLY A 422 -26.57 -6.27 -21.41
CA GLY A 422 -26.28 -7.69 -21.23
C GLY A 422 -26.26 -8.13 -19.77
N THR A 423 -26.04 -9.40 -19.57
CA THR A 423 -25.89 -9.99 -18.24
C THR A 423 -24.43 -10.27 -17.94
N ALA A 424 -24.04 -10.02 -16.68
CA ALA A 424 -22.68 -10.08 -16.19
C ALA A 424 -21.98 -11.42 -16.34
N PRO A 425 -20.66 -11.41 -16.51
CA PRO A 425 -19.85 -12.40 -15.84
C PRO A 425 -19.98 -12.23 -14.32
N LYS A 426 -20.17 -13.32 -13.59
CA LYS A 426 -20.27 -13.28 -12.13
C LYS A 426 -18.88 -13.03 -11.52
N GLY A 427 -18.65 -11.84 -11.00
CA GLY A 427 -17.49 -11.51 -10.18
C GLY A 427 -16.16 -11.38 -10.91
N ILE A 428 -15.09 -11.24 -10.14
CA ILE A 428 -13.70 -11.22 -10.60
C ILE A 428 -13.38 -12.56 -11.25
N SER A 429 -12.88 -12.57 -12.49
CA SER A 429 -12.64 -13.79 -13.23
C SER A 429 -11.20 -13.92 -13.71
N THR A 430 -10.69 -15.16 -13.77
CA THR A 430 -9.41 -15.49 -14.43
C THR A 430 -9.41 -15.07 -15.90
N GLU A 431 -10.56 -15.05 -16.55
CA GLU A 431 -10.71 -14.57 -17.92
C GLU A 431 -10.47 -13.07 -18.04
N GLY A 432 -10.89 -12.28 -17.06
CA GLY A 432 -10.59 -10.86 -17.00
C GLY A 432 -9.07 -10.58 -16.94
N LEU A 433 -8.28 -11.38 -16.20
CA LEU A 433 -6.83 -11.28 -16.18
C LEU A 433 -6.18 -11.57 -17.52
N LYS A 434 -6.63 -12.60 -18.24
CA LYS A 434 -6.10 -12.90 -19.58
C LYS A 434 -6.28 -11.74 -20.53
N LYS A 435 -7.38 -10.99 -20.40
CA LYS A 435 -7.64 -9.79 -21.20
C LYS A 435 -6.73 -8.62 -20.83
N ILE A 436 -6.14 -8.60 -19.65
CA ILE A 436 -5.18 -7.57 -19.21
C ILE A 436 -3.77 -7.85 -19.72
N LEU A 437 -3.39 -9.11 -19.91
CA LEU A 437 -2.03 -9.51 -20.32
C LEU A 437 -1.48 -8.73 -21.55
N PRO A 438 -2.24 -8.43 -22.61
CA PRO A 438 -1.75 -7.62 -23.72
C PRO A 438 -1.31 -6.20 -23.33
N TYR A 439 -1.82 -5.66 -22.22
CA TYR A 439 -1.54 -4.30 -21.75
C TYR A 439 -0.43 -4.25 -20.70
N THR A 440 0.04 -5.41 -20.20
CA THR A 440 1.06 -5.48 -19.15
C THR A 440 2.49 -5.35 -19.61
N SER A 441 2.73 -5.19 -20.91
CA SER A 441 4.06 -4.89 -21.47
C SER A 441 4.45 -3.42 -21.20
N ILE A 442 4.48 -3.03 -19.94
CA ILE A 442 5.00 -1.73 -19.53
C ILE A 442 6.51 -1.88 -19.45
N GLU A 443 7.22 -1.15 -20.28
CA GLU A 443 8.67 -1.04 -20.23
C GLU A 443 9.10 -0.65 -18.80
N GLY A 444 9.86 -1.52 -18.11
CA GLY A 444 10.35 -1.28 -16.75
C GLY A 444 9.55 -1.92 -15.60
N ILE A 445 8.44 -2.62 -15.85
CA ILE A 445 7.85 -3.52 -14.83
C ILE A 445 8.53 -4.88 -14.98
N ASP A 446 9.27 -5.30 -13.94
CA ASP A 446 10.00 -6.55 -13.91
C ASP A 446 9.05 -7.74 -14.18
N LEU A 447 9.55 -8.74 -14.93
CA LEU A 447 8.83 -9.99 -15.23
C LEU A 447 8.35 -10.75 -13.98
N ASP A 448 8.90 -10.48 -12.82
CA ASP A 448 8.40 -10.99 -11.54
C ASP A 448 6.97 -10.50 -11.24
N PHE A 449 6.54 -9.38 -11.82
CA PHE A 449 5.15 -8.96 -11.80
C PHE A 449 4.22 -9.97 -12.47
N LEU A 450 4.63 -10.58 -13.58
CA LEU A 450 3.87 -11.63 -14.26
C LEU A 450 3.72 -12.90 -13.41
N LYS A 451 4.65 -13.18 -12.52
CA LYS A 451 4.51 -14.28 -11.54
C LYS A 451 3.44 -14.00 -10.51
N ILE A 452 3.25 -12.73 -10.13
CA ILE A 452 2.15 -12.31 -9.23
C ILE A 452 0.81 -12.50 -9.93
N LEU A 453 0.72 -12.23 -11.22
CA LEU A 453 -0.49 -12.50 -12.02
C LEU A 453 -0.80 -14.00 -12.15
N SER A 454 0.17 -14.87 -11.92
CA SER A 454 -0.02 -16.33 -11.90
C SER A 454 -0.48 -16.87 -10.55
N THR A 455 -0.49 -16.05 -9.49
CA THR A 455 -1.11 -16.45 -8.21
C THR A 455 -2.61 -16.60 -8.37
N PRO A 456 -3.27 -17.48 -7.61
CA PRO A 456 -4.72 -17.60 -7.66
C PRO A 456 -5.36 -16.23 -7.45
N LEU A 457 -6.27 -15.86 -8.35
CA LEU A 457 -7.04 -14.63 -8.20
C LEU A 457 -7.84 -14.67 -6.92
N GLN A 458 -7.83 -13.54 -6.23
CA GLN A 458 -8.73 -13.31 -5.14
C GLN A 458 -10.16 -13.23 -5.68
N ASP A 459 -10.94 -14.27 -5.43
CA ASP A 459 -12.37 -14.34 -5.77
C ASP A 459 -13.29 -13.85 -4.65
N LYS A 460 -12.71 -13.58 -3.47
CA LYS A 460 -13.42 -13.14 -2.24
C LYS A 460 -12.65 -12.04 -1.52
N PRO A 461 -13.35 -11.18 -0.78
CA PRO A 461 -12.70 -10.24 0.12
C PRO A 461 -11.75 -10.94 1.09
N LEU A 462 -10.61 -10.33 1.35
CA LEU A 462 -9.72 -10.75 2.43
C LEU A 462 -10.43 -10.63 3.79
N ASN A 463 -9.96 -11.38 4.75
CA ASN A 463 -10.47 -11.35 6.11
C ASN A 463 -9.31 -11.30 7.13
N LYS A 464 -9.65 -11.04 8.39
CA LYS A 464 -8.69 -10.89 9.48
C LYS A 464 -7.89 -12.17 9.79
N LYS A 465 -8.31 -13.34 9.34
CA LYS A 465 -7.59 -14.61 9.58
C LYS A 465 -6.34 -14.76 8.71
N ILE A 466 -6.31 -14.06 7.58
CA ILE A 466 -5.19 -14.14 6.62
C ILE A 466 -4.43 -12.82 6.50
N THR A 467 -4.86 -11.79 7.22
CA THR A 467 -4.20 -10.48 7.27
C THR A 467 -3.88 -10.10 8.71
N GLY A 468 -2.77 -9.42 8.92
CA GLY A 468 -2.27 -9.10 10.26
C GLY A 468 -1.48 -10.25 10.88
N PRO A 469 -1.05 -10.09 12.15
CA PRO A 469 -0.23 -11.08 12.86
C PRO A 469 -0.95 -12.41 13.04
N THR A 470 -0.29 -13.50 12.72
CA THR A 470 -0.87 -14.86 12.78
C THR A 470 -1.16 -15.34 14.20
N TRP A 471 -0.55 -14.73 15.19
CA TRP A 471 -0.76 -15.01 16.62
C TRP A 471 -1.93 -14.23 17.26
N CYS A 472 -2.57 -13.33 16.51
CA CYS A 472 -3.61 -12.43 17.02
C CYS A 472 -4.98 -12.83 16.47
N ASP A 473 -5.70 -13.67 17.18
CA ASP A 473 -7.04 -14.13 16.76
C ASP A 473 -8.10 -13.03 16.90
N GLU A 474 -7.96 -12.14 17.90
CA GLU A 474 -8.86 -11.02 18.16
C GLU A 474 -8.08 -9.72 18.31
N TYR A 475 -8.43 -8.71 17.51
CA TYR A 475 -7.82 -7.40 17.60
C TYR A 475 -8.42 -6.61 18.77
N PRO A 476 -7.59 -6.09 19.70
CA PRO A 476 -8.09 -5.31 20.81
C PRO A 476 -8.74 -4.01 20.28
N GLY A 477 -9.94 -3.69 20.79
CA GLY A 477 -10.61 -2.41 20.56
C GLY A 477 -10.77 -2.04 19.09
N ASN A 478 -11.13 -3.02 18.25
CA ASN A 478 -11.32 -2.81 16.83
C ASN A 478 -12.30 -1.67 16.56
N TYR A 479 -11.82 -0.57 16.04
CA TYR A 479 -12.60 0.60 15.66
C TYR A 479 -13.79 0.23 14.74
N ALA A 480 -13.60 -0.73 13.84
CA ALA A 480 -14.65 -1.22 12.96
C ALA A 480 -15.82 -1.88 13.70
N GLU A 481 -15.59 -2.44 14.87
CA GLU A 481 -16.61 -3.12 15.69
C GLU A 481 -17.28 -2.18 16.69
N THR A 482 -16.56 -1.22 17.23
CA THR A 482 -17.06 -0.34 18.29
C THR A 482 -18.04 0.73 17.81
N GLY A 483 -18.06 1.02 16.51
CA GLY A 483 -18.91 2.09 15.95
C GLY A 483 -18.64 3.49 16.52
N VAL A 484 -17.58 3.66 17.31
CA VAL A 484 -17.23 4.93 17.92
C VAL A 484 -16.58 5.83 16.87
N PHE A 485 -17.34 6.81 16.42
CA PHE A 485 -16.88 7.85 15.50
C PHE A 485 -16.54 9.08 16.34
N MET A 486 -15.30 9.53 16.29
CA MET A 486 -14.99 10.88 16.75
C MET A 486 -15.67 11.88 15.81
N GLN A 487 -16.67 12.57 16.30
CA GLN A 487 -17.38 13.67 15.62
C GLN A 487 -16.47 14.87 15.39
#